data_b31cbebb8c0e5a70468e495a0f2377b6
#
_entry.id   b31cbebb8c0e5a70468e495a0f2377b6
#
_cell.length_a   1.000
_cell.length_b   1.000
_cell.length_c   1.000
_cell.angle_alpha   90.00
_cell.angle_beta   90.00
_cell.angle_gamma   90.00
#
_symmetry.space_group_name_H-M   'P 1'
#
loop_
_entity.id
_entity.type
_entity.pdbx_description
1 polymer ?
#
loop_
_entity_poly.entity_id
_entity_poly.type
_entity_poly.pdbx_seq_one_letter_code
_entity_poly.pdbx_strand_id
1 'polypeptide(L)'
;MQSSNPFLNDKYFRGAGAGGAVIDATGTERGWGQVPPSYEAYESTPRTATMTMGGVASATGVMLVFVMVGAWFGWGKVTTEFLGIEQGTGKRVYSADLPMGWLIGSMVIGLVLALICSFKPPMARILGIPYAIAEGVFLGIISHAYDAQSQGIAIQAIVATAGVFLAMLALYGFRILRVTPRMTKGIIAATFGVLALYAVMFISRLFTDAGTDFMQSTSLLSIGVSLLIVGIAAFNLLLDFDFIERGVKEGLPKEMEWFGAFGLIVTLVWLYLELLRLLSKLQRR
;
A
#
# COMPACT_ATOMS: atom_id res chain seq x y z
N MET A 1 -42.50 13.63 31.03
CA MET A 1 -41.48 12.58 30.83
C MET A 1 -40.13 13.21 31.21
N GLN A 2 -39.51 12.74 32.28
CA GLN A 2 -38.17 13.23 32.68
C GLN A 2 -37.12 12.57 31.79
N SER A 3 -36.38 13.36 31.04
CA SER A 3 -35.24 12.89 30.27
C SER A 3 -34.08 12.54 31.19
N SER A 4 -33.53 11.32 31.07
CA SER A 4 -32.35 10.87 31.81
C SER A 4 -31.03 11.45 31.28
N ASN A 5 -31.07 12.33 30.27
CA ASN A 5 -29.93 12.98 29.71
C ASN A 5 -29.50 14.16 30.60
N PRO A 6 -28.27 14.17 31.16
CA PRO A 6 -27.80 15.23 32.07
C PRO A 6 -27.72 16.62 31.39
N PHE A 7 -27.69 16.68 30.05
CA PHE A 7 -27.69 17.94 29.27
C PHE A 7 -29.10 18.48 28.94
N LEU A 8 -30.17 17.71 29.22
CA LEU A 8 -31.57 18.08 28.99
C LEU A 8 -32.37 18.19 30.29
N ASN A 9 -31.71 18.56 31.37
CA ASN A 9 -32.38 18.73 32.67
C ASN A 9 -33.11 20.08 32.72
N ASP A 10 -34.42 20.06 33.12
CA ASP A 10 -35.29 21.25 33.23
C ASP A 10 -34.71 22.41 34.03
N LYS A 11 -33.66 22.17 34.82
CA LYS A 11 -32.92 23.20 35.54
C LYS A 11 -32.28 24.27 34.64
N TYR A 12 -31.89 23.87 33.40
CA TYR A 12 -31.28 24.77 32.43
C TYR A 12 -32.32 25.59 31.61
N PHE A 13 -33.57 25.12 31.56
CA PHE A 13 -34.61 25.76 30.76
C PHE A 13 -35.54 26.68 31.58
N ARG A 14 -35.51 26.59 32.93
CA ARG A 14 -36.35 27.47 33.80
C ARG A 14 -35.86 28.92 33.86
N GLY A 15 -34.70 29.25 33.35
CA GLY A 15 -34.19 30.63 33.26
C GLY A 15 -34.52 31.39 31.96
N ALA A 16 -35.12 30.72 30.96
CA ALA A 16 -35.34 31.28 29.61
C ALA A 16 -36.78 31.83 29.42
N GLY A 17 -37.40 32.27 30.48
CA GLY A 17 -38.71 32.92 30.42
C GLY A 17 -38.60 34.43 30.56
N ALA A 18 -38.97 35.15 29.48
CA ALA A 18 -39.27 36.58 29.46
C ALA A 18 -38.19 37.52 30.02
N GLY A 19 -37.23 37.91 29.18
CA GLY A 19 -36.43 39.15 29.40
C GLY A 19 -35.41 39.09 30.53
N GLY A 20 -34.97 37.90 30.95
CA GLY A 20 -34.10 37.74 32.09
C GLY A 20 -32.62 37.98 31.78
N ALA A 21 -31.99 38.91 32.46
CA ALA A 21 -30.55 39.06 32.57
C ALA A 21 -29.94 37.80 33.25
N VAL A 22 -28.81 37.28 32.71
CA VAL A 22 -28.05 36.21 33.39
C VAL A 22 -27.30 36.87 34.53
N ILE A 23 -27.59 36.45 35.78
CA ILE A 23 -26.88 36.91 36.97
C ILE A 23 -25.66 36.00 37.16
N ASP A 24 -24.47 36.58 37.15
CA ASP A 24 -23.24 35.83 37.45
C ASP A 24 -23.12 35.51 38.96
N ALA A 25 -22.12 34.68 39.33
CA ALA A 25 -21.88 34.28 40.71
C ALA A 25 -21.56 35.42 41.66
N THR A 26 -21.40 36.66 41.15
CA THR A 26 -21.14 37.87 41.87
C THR A 26 -22.35 38.80 41.96
N GLY A 27 -23.52 38.41 41.40
CA GLY A 27 -24.78 39.14 41.46
C GLY A 27 -24.90 40.27 40.45
N THR A 28 -24.07 40.34 39.43
CA THR A 28 -24.07 41.38 38.39
C THR A 28 -24.92 40.96 37.18
N GLU A 29 -25.92 41.76 36.79
CA GLU A 29 -26.75 41.55 35.61
C GLU A 29 -25.95 41.86 34.33
N ARG A 30 -25.83 40.86 33.42
CA ARG A 30 -25.24 41.06 32.09
C ARG A 30 -26.31 40.99 31.01
N GLY A 31 -26.41 42.08 30.21
CA GLY A 31 -27.32 42.12 29.08
C GLY A 31 -26.91 41.19 27.94
N TRP A 32 -27.85 40.78 27.10
CA TRP A 32 -27.75 39.83 25.98
C TRP A 32 -26.74 40.19 24.86
N GLY A 33 -25.77 41.05 25.08
CA GLY A 33 -24.79 41.47 24.08
C GLY A 33 -23.34 41.11 24.40
N GLN A 34 -23.05 40.54 25.55
CA GLN A 34 -21.67 40.19 25.91
C GLN A 34 -21.49 38.67 25.96
N VAL A 35 -20.92 38.10 24.92
CA VAL A 35 -20.44 36.72 24.87
C VAL A 35 -19.37 36.58 25.96
N PRO A 36 -19.47 35.59 26.88
CA PRO A 36 -18.43 35.38 27.88
C PRO A 36 -17.06 35.18 27.19
N PRO A 37 -15.97 35.75 27.72
CA PRO A 37 -14.62 35.58 27.12
C PRO A 37 -14.13 34.13 27.00
N SER A 38 -14.84 33.19 27.63
CA SER A 38 -14.60 31.75 27.46
C SER A 38 -15.11 31.18 26.12
N TYR A 39 -15.94 31.92 25.34
CA TYR A 39 -16.40 31.44 24.03
C TYR A 39 -15.38 31.70 22.92
N GLU A 40 -14.51 32.68 23.05
CA GLU A 40 -13.41 32.89 22.09
C GLU A 40 -12.29 31.85 22.22
N ALA A 41 -12.20 31.18 23.36
CA ALA A 41 -11.19 30.13 23.57
C ALA A 41 -11.56 28.76 22.94
N TYR A 42 -12.83 28.60 22.47
CA TYR A 42 -13.25 27.34 21.83
C TYR A 42 -13.05 27.31 20.31
N GLU A 43 -12.70 28.45 19.69
CA GLU A 43 -12.46 28.51 18.24
C GLU A 43 -11.02 28.23 17.80
N SER A 44 -10.12 27.96 18.70
CA SER A 44 -8.70 27.72 18.36
C SER A 44 -8.14 26.39 18.81
N THR A 45 -8.95 25.33 18.84
CA THR A 45 -8.33 24.00 18.64
C THR A 45 -7.80 24.00 17.22
N PRO A 46 -6.46 23.86 17.01
CA PRO A 46 -5.95 23.76 15.66
C PRO A 46 -6.68 22.58 15.03
N ARG A 47 -7.45 22.84 13.95
CA ARG A 47 -8.02 21.79 13.12
C ARG A 47 -6.84 20.90 12.78
N THR A 48 -6.72 19.76 13.41
CA THR A 48 -5.70 18.78 13.05
C THR A 48 -5.89 18.51 11.57
N ALA A 49 -4.85 18.82 10.79
CA ALA A 49 -4.93 18.69 9.34
C ALA A 49 -5.36 17.25 9.00
N THR A 50 -6.45 17.12 8.26
CA THR A 50 -7.03 15.82 7.89
C THR A 50 -6.39 15.27 6.63
N MET A 51 -6.51 13.96 6.46
CA MET A 51 -6.08 13.21 5.29
C MET A 51 -6.75 13.74 4.02
N THR A 52 -5.98 13.88 2.94
CA THR A 52 -6.45 14.34 1.63
C THR A 52 -6.02 13.37 0.53
N MET A 53 -6.81 13.26 -0.55
CA MET A 53 -6.43 12.49 -1.74
C MET A 53 -5.11 12.98 -2.35
N GLY A 54 -4.93 14.31 -2.44
CA GLY A 54 -3.70 14.91 -2.95
C GLY A 54 -2.48 14.60 -2.09
N GLY A 55 -2.66 14.59 -0.75
CA GLY A 55 -1.61 14.21 0.19
C GLY A 55 -1.17 12.77 0.03
N VAL A 56 -2.12 11.83 -0.14
CA VAL A 56 -1.79 10.41 -0.41
C VAL A 56 -1.08 10.28 -1.76
N ALA A 57 -1.59 10.93 -2.82
CA ALA A 57 -0.96 10.86 -4.14
C ALA A 57 0.48 11.41 -4.12
N SER A 58 0.72 12.53 -3.43
CA SER A 58 2.07 13.09 -3.28
C SER A 58 2.99 12.19 -2.46
N ALA A 59 2.52 11.62 -1.35
CA ALA A 59 3.27 10.66 -0.54
C ALA A 59 3.62 9.39 -1.35
N THR A 60 2.66 8.86 -2.13
CA THR A 60 2.89 7.73 -3.04
C THR A 60 3.94 8.07 -4.10
N GLY A 61 3.85 9.26 -4.72
CA GLY A 61 4.84 9.72 -5.69
C GLY A 61 6.25 9.82 -5.10
N VAL A 62 6.37 10.38 -3.89
CA VAL A 62 7.65 10.45 -3.16
C VAL A 62 8.19 9.05 -2.90
N MET A 63 7.38 8.13 -2.37
CA MET A 63 7.80 6.76 -2.11
C MET A 63 8.21 6.04 -3.40
N LEU A 64 7.48 6.21 -4.52
CA LEU A 64 7.87 5.64 -5.81
C LEU A 64 9.23 6.13 -6.29
N VAL A 65 9.55 7.42 -6.11
CA VAL A 65 10.89 7.95 -6.43
C VAL A 65 11.96 7.23 -5.61
N PHE A 66 11.73 7.00 -4.31
CA PHE A 66 12.69 6.27 -3.47
C PHE A 66 12.78 4.78 -3.82
N VAL A 67 11.68 4.14 -4.23
CA VAL A 67 11.72 2.79 -4.81
C VAL A 67 12.59 2.76 -6.07
N MET A 68 12.44 3.74 -6.98
CA MET A 68 13.26 3.81 -8.20
C MET A 68 14.74 4.05 -7.90
N VAL A 69 15.06 4.92 -6.94
CA VAL A 69 16.45 5.16 -6.49
C VAL A 69 17.05 3.88 -5.91
N GLY A 70 16.31 3.19 -5.04
CA GLY A 70 16.70 1.89 -4.50
C GLY A 70 16.90 0.85 -5.60
N ALA A 71 15.96 0.79 -6.56
CA ALA A 71 16.04 -0.16 -7.67
C ALA A 71 17.24 0.09 -8.58
N TRP A 72 17.55 1.35 -8.87
CA TRP A 72 18.75 1.70 -9.62
C TRP A 72 20.02 1.25 -8.89
N PHE A 73 20.09 1.47 -7.57
CA PHE A 73 21.22 1.02 -6.76
C PHE A 73 21.31 -0.52 -6.75
N GLY A 74 20.18 -1.23 -6.50
CA GLY A 74 20.13 -2.70 -6.49
C GLY A 74 20.51 -3.30 -7.85
N TRP A 75 20.04 -2.71 -8.94
CA TRP A 75 20.39 -3.11 -10.30
C TRP A 75 21.91 -3.07 -10.54
N GLY A 76 22.58 -2.02 -10.10
CA GLY A 76 24.03 -1.87 -10.22
C GLY A 76 24.88 -2.83 -9.38
N LYS A 77 24.26 -3.59 -8.44
CA LYS A 77 24.97 -4.57 -7.62
C LYS A 77 25.04 -5.97 -8.23
N VAL A 78 24.24 -6.25 -9.24
CA VAL A 78 24.24 -7.53 -9.95
C VAL A 78 25.29 -7.49 -11.05
N THR A 79 26.18 -8.50 -11.06
CA THR A 79 27.13 -8.70 -12.14
C THR A 79 26.61 -9.78 -13.08
N THR A 80 26.80 -9.59 -14.37
CA THR A 80 26.38 -10.55 -15.40
C THR A 80 27.58 -11.06 -16.15
N GLU A 81 27.71 -12.39 -16.28
CA GLU A 81 28.72 -13.05 -17.08
C GLU A 81 28.08 -13.61 -18.36
N PHE A 82 28.72 -13.40 -19.49
CA PHE A 82 28.30 -13.97 -20.75
C PHE A 82 28.65 -15.47 -20.81
N LEU A 83 27.63 -16.32 -20.87
CA LEU A 83 27.80 -17.77 -20.93
C LEU A 83 27.95 -18.32 -22.37
N GLY A 84 27.44 -17.60 -23.36
CA GLY A 84 27.46 -18.05 -24.75
C GLY A 84 26.24 -17.63 -25.56
N ILE A 85 26.11 -18.26 -26.73
CA ILE A 85 24.96 -18.08 -27.62
C ILE A 85 24.19 -19.41 -27.66
N GLU A 86 22.91 -19.36 -27.37
CA GLU A 86 22.02 -20.54 -27.42
C GLU A 86 21.94 -21.06 -28.86
N GLN A 87 22.30 -22.33 -29.06
CA GLN A 87 22.23 -22.95 -30.37
C GLN A 87 20.77 -23.15 -30.78
N GLY A 88 20.35 -22.51 -31.87
CA GLY A 88 18.97 -22.58 -32.41
C GLY A 88 18.20 -21.28 -32.36
N THR A 89 18.34 -20.47 -31.31
CA THR A 89 17.66 -19.18 -31.19
C THR A 89 18.56 -17.99 -31.46
N GLY A 90 19.89 -18.18 -31.42
CA GLY A 90 20.87 -17.09 -31.54
C GLY A 90 20.84 -16.12 -30.33
N LYS A 91 20.10 -16.41 -29.29
CA LYS A 91 20.02 -15.58 -28.08
C LYS A 91 21.30 -15.64 -27.27
N ARG A 92 21.76 -14.49 -26.81
CA ARG A 92 22.87 -14.39 -25.86
C ARG A 92 22.37 -14.81 -24.48
N VAL A 93 23.04 -15.77 -23.86
CA VAL A 93 22.74 -16.25 -22.51
C VAL A 93 23.72 -15.63 -21.53
N TYR A 94 23.19 -15.02 -20.50
CA TYR A 94 23.95 -14.43 -19.40
C TYR A 94 23.59 -15.13 -18.09
N SER A 95 24.58 -15.40 -17.24
CA SER A 95 24.33 -15.68 -15.83
C SER A 95 24.33 -14.36 -15.04
N ALA A 96 23.44 -14.26 -14.07
CA ALA A 96 23.42 -13.17 -13.11
C ALA A 96 24.00 -13.68 -11.79
N ASP A 97 25.11 -13.10 -11.34
CA ASP A 97 25.60 -13.32 -9.98
C ASP A 97 24.84 -12.41 -9.01
N LEU A 98 24.08 -13.03 -8.12
CA LEU A 98 23.20 -12.31 -7.21
C LEU A 98 23.97 -11.95 -5.93
N PRO A 99 24.02 -10.68 -5.55
CA PRO A 99 24.62 -10.24 -4.31
C PRO A 99 23.72 -10.63 -3.11
N MET A 100 23.83 -11.90 -2.68
CA MET A 100 22.93 -12.49 -1.66
C MET A 100 22.83 -11.67 -0.38
N GLY A 101 23.93 -11.01 0.05
CA GLY A 101 23.90 -10.14 1.23
C GLY A 101 22.96 -8.94 1.06
N TRP A 102 22.98 -8.28 -0.10
CA TRP A 102 22.07 -7.17 -0.41
C TRP A 102 20.64 -7.65 -0.64
N LEU A 103 20.46 -8.78 -1.32
CA LEU A 103 19.15 -9.37 -1.59
C LEU A 103 18.43 -9.74 -0.29
N ILE A 104 19.07 -10.54 0.57
CA ILE A 104 18.48 -10.99 1.84
C ILE A 104 18.36 -9.79 2.80
N GLY A 105 19.38 -8.94 2.88
CA GLY A 105 19.38 -7.77 3.75
C GLY A 105 18.24 -6.82 3.43
N SER A 106 18.04 -6.45 2.15
CA SER A 106 16.95 -5.57 1.74
C SER A 106 15.58 -6.21 1.95
N MET A 107 15.42 -7.50 1.67
CA MET A 107 14.19 -8.26 1.91
C MET A 107 13.82 -8.27 3.41
N VAL A 108 14.78 -8.58 4.29
CA VAL A 108 14.54 -8.62 5.75
C VAL A 108 14.23 -7.24 6.30
N ILE A 109 15.00 -6.23 5.89
CA ILE A 109 14.77 -4.83 6.31
C ILE A 109 13.38 -4.38 5.83
N GLY A 110 13.04 -4.60 4.55
CA GLY A 110 11.73 -4.29 3.99
C GLY A 110 10.60 -4.95 4.77
N LEU A 111 10.71 -6.26 5.03
CA LEU A 111 9.72 -7.02 5.80
C LEU A 111 9.54 -6.46 7.22
N VAL A 112 10.63 -6.19 7.94
CA VAL A 112 10.56 -5.65 9.31
C VAL A 112 9.90 -4.28 9.32
N LEU A 113 10.28 -3.39 8.39
CA LEU A 113 9.69 -2.06 8.26
C LEU A 113 8.21 -2.14 7.87
N ALA A 114 7.84 -3.06 6.97
CA ALA A 114 6.46 -3.30 6.60
C ALA A 114 5.62 -3.76 7.79
N LEU A 115 6.11 -4.68 8.59
CA LEU A 115 5.43 -5.14 9.80
C LEU A 115 5.26 -4.00 10.81
N ILE A 116 6.30 -3.19 11.06
CA ILE A 116 6.20 -2.04 11.97
C ILE A 116 5.14 -1.06 11.47
N CYS A 117 5.15 -0.69 10.18
CA CYS A 117 4.16 0.21 9.59
C CYS A 117 2.74 -0.36 9.68
N SER A 118 2.56 -1.67 9.46
CA SER A 118 1.25 -2.34 9.53
C SER A 118 0.67 -2.35 10.94
N PHE A 119 1.50 -2.55 11.98
CA PHE A 119 1.04 -2.53 13.38
C PHE A 119 0.97 -1.12 13.98
N LYS A 120 1.73 -0.17 13.43
CA LYS A 120 1.79 1.23 13.90
C LYS A 120 1.63 2.19 12.72
N PRO A 121 0.41 2.39 12.17
CA PRO A 121 0.16 3.22 10.99
C PRO A 121 0.80 4.62 11.00
N PRO A 122 0.84 5.37 12.13
CA PRO A 122 1.49 6.69 12.15
C PRO A 122 2.99 6.65 11.84
N MET A 123 3.65 5.51 12.09
CA MET A 123 5.08 5.35 11.78
C MET A 123 5.37 5.28 10.28
N ALA A 124 4.37 5.04 9.44
CA ALA A 124 4.53 5.03 7.98
C ALA A 124 5.09 6.37 7.46
N ARG A 125 4.83 7.50 8.14
CA ARG A 125 5.40 8.80 7.80
C ARG A 125 6.93 8.83 7.90
N ILE A 126 7.51 8.11 8.85
CA ILE A 126 8.96 8.09 9.11
C ILE A 126 9.61 6.91 8.40
N LEU A 127 8.98 5.74 8.50
CA LEU A 127 9.52 4.47 8.02
C LEU A 127 9.17 4.15 6.57
N GLY A 128 8.21 4.87 5.96
CA GLY A 128 7.79 4.64 4.59
C GLY A 128 8.91 4.87 3.57
N ILE A 129 9.74 5.89 3.76
CA ILE A 129 10.90 6.17 2.88
C ILE A 129 11.99 5.08 3.03
N PRO A 130 12.48 4.73 4.23
CA PRO A 130 13.39 3.60 4.40
C PRO A 130 12.84 2.28 3.83
N TYR A 131 11.55 2.00 4.01
CA TYR A 131 10.87 0.87 3.41
C TYR A 131 10.95 0.91 1.88
N ALA A 132 10.59 2.05 1.28
CA ALA A 132 10.62 2.24 -0.18
C ALA A 132 12.03 2.01 -0.77
N ILE A 133 13.08 2.47 -0.09
CA ILE A 133 14.47 2.24 -0.49
C ILE A 133 14.81 0.74 -0.40
N ALA A 134 14.49 0.08 0.72
CA ALA A 134 14.78 -1.34 0.91
C ALA A 134 14.07 -2.21 -0.14
N GLU A 135 12.77 -1.98 -0.37
CA GLU A 135 12.01 -2.66 -1.42
C GLU A 135 12.58 -2.35 -2.81
N GLY A 136 12.98 -1.09 -3.06
CA GLY A 136 13.61 -0.71 -4.30
C GLY A 136 14.88 -1.51 -4.57
N VAL A 137 15.79 -1.62 -3.59
CA VAL A 137 17.04 -2.41 -3.72
C VAL A 137 16.71 -3.87 -4.05
N PHE A 138 15.77 -4.47 -3.33
CA PHE A 138 15.29 -5.82 -3.59
C PHE A 138 14.76 -5.97 -5.02
N LEU A 139 13.86 -5.06 -5.44
CA LEU A 139 13.29 -5.06 -6.79
C LEU A 139 14.35 -4.90 -7.87
N GLY A 140 15.33 -4.02 -7.68
CA GLY A 140 16.40 -3.80 -8.64
C GLY A 140 17.24 -5.04 -8.88
N ILE A 141 17.62 -5.76 -7.82
CA ILE A 141 18.37 -7.01 -7.90
C ILE A 141 17.56 -8.08 -8.65
N ILE A 142 16.29 -8.28 -8.24
CA ILE A 142 15.41 -9.28 -8.87
C ILE A 142 15.15 -8.94 -10.33
N SER A 143 14.86 -7.67 -10.64
CA SER A 143 14.61 -7.22 -12.01
C SER A 143 15.79 -7.47 -12.93
N HIS A 144 17.02 -7.17 -12.49
CA HIS A 144 18.23 -7.44 -13.26
C HIS A 144 18.44 -8.93 -13.49
N ALA A 145 18.17 -9.77 -12.47
CA ALA A 145 18.27 -11.22 -12.61
C ALA A 145 17.32 -11.77 -13.70
N TYR A 146 16.09 -11.25 -13.77
CA TYR A 146 15.15 -11.61 -14.83
C TYR A 146 15.55 -11.02 -16.18
N ASP A 147 16.06 -9.79 -16.21
CA ASP A 147 16.45 -9.11 -17.45
C ASP A 147 17.68 -9.77 -18.10
N ALA A 148 18.61 -10.32 -17.31
CA ALA A 148 19.73 -11.11 -17.78
C ALA A 148 19.29 -12.35 -18.57
N GLN A 149 18.16 -12.94 -18.22
CA GLN A 149 17.58 -14.11 -18.92
C GLN A 149 16.70 -13.70 -20.11
N SER A 150 16.06 -12.55 -20.03
CA SER A 150 15.10 -12.05 -21.03
C SER A 150 15.17 -10.53 -21.09
N GLN A 151 16.00 -10.01 -22.01
CA GLN A 151 16.27 -8.59 -22.15
C GLN A 151 15.00 -7.76 -22.32
N GLY A 152 14.89 -6.67 -21.55
CA GLY A 152 13.75 -5.74 -21.57
C GLY A 152 12.53 -6.17 -20.77
N ILE A 153 12.56 -7.32 -20.08
CA ILE A 153 11.43 -7.82 -19.31
C ILE A 153 11.08 -6.91 -18.12
N ALA A 154 12.10 -6.30 -17.49
CA ALA A 154 11.89 -5.38 -16.38
C ALA A 154 11.07 -4.16 -16.81
N ILE A 155 11.37 -3.56 -17.95
CA ILE A 155 10.62 -2.42 -18.51
C ILE A 155 9.19 -2.86 -18.85
N GLN A 156 9.01 -4.03 -19.47
CA GLN A 156 7.69 -4.56 -19.78
C GLN A 156 6.85 -4.76 -18.51
N ALA A 157 7.44 -5.27 -17.43
CA ALA A 157 6.76 -5.44 -16.16
C ALA A 157 6.37 -4.09 -15.52
N ILE A 158 7.25 -3.06 -15.60
CA ILE A 158 6.92 -1.70 -15.12
C ILE A 158 5.72 -1.14 -15.89
N VAL A 159 5.74 -1.21 -17.24
CA VAL A 159 4.66 -0.71 -18.09
C VAL A 159 3.37 -1.47 -17.81
N ALA A 160 3.43 -2.80 -17.67
CA ALA A 160 2.28 -3.63 -17.35
C ALA A 160 1.70 -3.28 -15.96
N THR A 161 2.57 -3.08 -14.94
CA THR A 161 2.15 -2.68 -13.60
C THR A 161 1.45 -1.31 -13.62
N ALA A 162 2.03 -0.34 -14.31
CA ALA A 162 1.43 0.98 -14.48
C ALA A 162 0.09 0.90 -15.21
N GLY A 163 0.00 0.06 -16.26
CA GLY A 163 -1.22 -0.18 -17.02
C GLY A 163 -2.34 -0.78 -16.17
N VAL A 164 -2.02 -1.82 -15.37
CA VAL A 164 -2.99 -2.43 -14.44
C VAL A 164 -3.41 -1.44 -13.36
N PHE A 165 -2.47 -0.70 -12.77
CA PHE A 165 -2.78 0.33 -11.77
C PHE A 165 -3.73 1.39 -12.32
N LEU A 166 -3.45 1.96 -13.49
CA LEU A 166 -4.29 2.98 -14.13
C LEU A 166 -5.66 2.41 -14.51
N ALA A 167 -5.72 1.17 -15.03
CA ALA A 167 -6.98 0.52 -15.32
C ALA A 167 -7.83 0.32 -14.06
N MET A 168 -7.24 -0.19 -12.96
CA MET A 168 -7.95 -0.38 -11.70
C MET A 168 -8.38 0.95 -11.07
N LEU A 169 -7.54 1.98 -11.16
CA LEU A 169 -7.88 3.33 -10.72
C LEU A 169 -9.05 3.91 -11.52
N ALA A 170 -9.07 3.72 -12.85
CA ALA A 170 -10.16 4.15 -13.71
C ALA A 170 -11.46 3.39 -13.40
N LEU A 171 -11.40 2.06 -13.26
CA LEU A 171 -12.56 1.23 -12.92
C LEU A 171 -13.16 1.62 -11.56
N TYR A 172 -12.31 1.96 -10.59
CA TYR A 172 -12.72 2.44 -9.29
C TYR A 172 -13.30 3.87 -9.38
N GLY A 173 -12.59 4.79 -10.03
CA GLY A 173 -12.97 6.20 -10.17
C GLY A 173 -14.29 6.39 -10.93
N PHE A 174 -14.52 5.64 -12.01
CA PHE A 174 -15.80 5.62 -12.73
C PHE A 174 -16.89 4.81 -12.02
N ARG A 175 -16.60 4.25 -10.82
CA ARG A 175 -17.53 3.43 -10.03
C ARG A 175 -18.08 2.21 -10.75
N ILE A 176 -17.36 1.70 -11.75
CA ILE A 176 -17.67 0.45 -12.45
C ILE A 176 -17.50 -0.73 -11.48
N LEU A 177 -16.38 -0.72 -10.72
CA LEU A 177 -16.13 -1.65 -9.64
C LEU A 177 -16.33 -0.94 -8.28
N ARG A 178 -17.29 -1.44 -7.51
CA ARG A 178 -17.57 -0.94 -6.15
C ARG A 178 -17.13 -1.98 -5.13
N VAL A 179 -16.33 -1.55 -4.17
CA VAL A 179 -15.92 -2.43 -3.07
C VAL A 179 -17.12 -2.69 -2.17
N THR A 180 -17.53 -3.95 -2.09
CA THR A 180 -18.59 -4.40 -1.19
C THR A 180 -17.99 -5.22 -0.04
N PRO A 181 -18.67 -5.33 1.12
CA PRO A 181 -18.15 -6.13 2.24
C PRO A 181 -17.91 -7.61 1.89
N ARG A 182 -18.68 -8.16 0.94
CA ARG A 182 -18.47 -9.52 0.45
C ARG A 182 -17.23 -9.63 -0.40
N MET A 183 -17.02 -8.66 -1.30
CA MET A 183 -15.85 -8.57 -2.16
C MET A 183 -14.58 -8.38 -1.32
N THR A 184 -14.59 -7.49 -0.33
CA THR A 184 -13.47 -7.29 0.61
C THR A 184 -13.07 -8.60 1.29
N LYS A 185 -14.04 -9.33 1.86
CA LYS A 185 -13.76 -10.64 2.49
C LYS A 185 -13.19 -11.64 1.48
N GLY A 186 -13.71 -11.67 0.25
CA GLY A 186 -13.23 -12.55 -0.82
C GLY A 186 -11.78 -12.25 -1.21
N ILE A 187 -11.43 -10.96 -1.43
CA ILE A 187 -10.08 -10.53 -1.79
C ILE A 187 -9.10 -10.85 -0.66
N ILE A 188 -9.46 -10.52 0.60
CA ILE A 188 -8.62 -10.83 1.75
C ILE A 188 -8.39 -12.34 1.88
N ALA A 189 -9.43 -13.16 1.76
CA ALA A 189 -9.30 -14.61 1.81
C ALA A 189 -8.42 -15.15 0.68
N ALA A 190 -8.57 -14.63 -0.55
CA ALA A 190 -7.73 -14.99 -1.69
C ALA A 190 -6.25 -14.59 -1.47
N THR A 191 -5.99 -13.40 -0.89
CA THR A 191 -4.65 -12.93 -0.54
C THR A 191 -4.00 -13.85 0.49
N PHE A 192 -4.73 -14.25 1.55
CA PHE A 192 -4.22 -15.24 2.51
C PHE A 192 -3.99 -16.60 1.86
N GLY A 193 -4.83 -17.00 0.90
CA GLY A 193 -4.62 -18.21 0.10
C GLY A 193 -3.30 -18.19 -0.69
N VAL A 194 -2.98 -17.04 -1.32
CA VAL A 194 -1.69 -16.85 -2.01
C VAL A 194 -0.51 -16.87 -1.04
N LEU A 195 -0.64 -16.20 0.11
CA LEU A 195 0.40 -16.23 1.15
C LEU A 195 0.63 -17.66 1.66
N ALA A 196 -0.43 -18.42 1.90
CA ALA A 196 -0.33 -19.82 2.31
C ALA A 196 0.35 -20.67 1.22
N LEU A 197 0.01 -20.45 -0.06
CA LEU A 197 0.68 -21.11 -1.19
C LEU A 197 2.19 -20.83 -1.18
N TYR A 198 2.60 -19.58 -1.04
CA TYR A 198 4.02 -19.23 -0.97
C TYR A 198 4.72 -19.77 0.28
N ALA A 199 4.04 -19.77 1.43
CA ALA A 199 4.57 -20.37 2.65
C ALA A 199 4.81 -21.89 2.50
N VAL A 200 3.85 -22.61 1.92
CA VAL A 200 3.99 -24.06 1.64
C VAL A 200 5.15 -24.31 0.67
N MET A 201 5.28 -23.50 -0.39
CA MET A 201 6.39 -23.63 -1.33
C MET A 201 7.74 -23.30 -0.70
N PHE A 202 7.80 -22.27 0.14
CA PHE A 202 9.02 -21.93 0.88
C PHE A 202 9.44 -23.05 1.84
N ILE A 203 8.47 -23.59 2.59
CA ILE A 203 8.72 -24.71 3.52
C ILE A 203 9.14 -25.97 2.74
N SER A 204 8.46 -26.31 1.64
CA SER A 204 8.83 -27.48 0.85
C SER A 204 10.24 -27.37 0.27
N ARG A 205 10.70 -26.16 -0.08
CA ARG A 205 12.08 -25.93 -0.53
C ARG A 205 13.13 -26.19 0.55
N LEU A 206 12.77 -26.07 1.82
CA LEU A 206 13.70 -26.38 2.93
C LEU A 206 13.92 -27.89 3.11
N PHE A 207 12.96 -28.72 2.67
CA PHE A 207 12.99 -30.16 2.86
C PHE A 207 13.15 -30.99 1.57
N THR A 208 12.74 -30.41 0.43
CA THR A 208 12.77 -31.09 -0.87
C THR A 208 12.92 -30.05 -2.00
N ASP A 209 13.65 -30.39 -3.07
CA ASP A 209 13.75 -29.52 -4.25
C ASP A 209 12.47 -29.52 -5.12
N ALA A 210 11.50 -30.37 -4.82
CA ALA A 210 10.31 -30.60 -5.66
C ALA A 210 9.31 -29.44 -5.72
N GLY A 211 9.33 -28.50 -4.76
CA GLY A 211 8.31 -27.42 -4.67
C GLY A 211 8.53 -26.25 -5.62
N THR A 212 9.75 -26.08 -6.17
CA THR A 212 10.11 -24.93 -7.00
C THR A 212 9.79 -25.12 -8.47
N ASP A 213 9.75 -26.36 -8.95
CA ASP A 213 9.59 -26.67 -10.37
C ASP A 213 8.23 -26.23 -10.91
N PHE A 214 7.16 -26.36 -10.11
CA PHE A 214 5.82 -25.96 -10.54
C PHE A 214 5.71 -24.45 -10.82
N MET A 215 6.24 -23.60 -9.90
CA MET A 215 6.14 -22.13 -10.06
C MET A 215 7.09 -21.58 -11.13
N GLN A 216 8.14 -22.31 -11.47
CA GLN A 216 9.08 -21.95 -12.53
C GLN A 216 8.71 -22.59 -13.87
N SER A 217 7.80 -23.57 -13.86
CA SER A 217 7.38 -24.27 -15.08
C SER A 217 6.64 -23.35 -16.03
N THR A 218 6.81 -23.58 -17.33
CA THR A 218 6.09 -22.90 -18.41
C THR A 218 4.77 -23.60 -18.79
N SER A 219 4.29 -24.51 -17.90
CA SER A 219 3.03 -25.23 -18.13
C SER A 219 1.84 -24.25 -18.13
N LEU A 220 0.81 -24.58 -18.91
CA LEU A 220 -0.43 -23.79 -18.97
C LEU A 220 -1.06 -23.59 -17.58
N LEU A 221 -0.99 -24.62 -16.72
CA LEU A 221 -1.50 -24.54 -15.36
C LEU A 221 -0.72 -23.52 -14.53
N SER A 222 0.61 -23.54 -14.62
CA SER A 222 1.47 -22.57 -13.89
C SER A 222 1.26 -21.12 -14.37
N ILE A 223 1.05 -20.92 -15.66
CA ILE A 223 0.70 -19.60 -16.22
C ILE A 223 -0.68 -19.17 -15.74
N GLY A 224 -1.68 -20.08 -15.74
CA GLY A 224 -3.02 -19.80 -15.23
C GLY A 224 -3.03 -19.39 -13.75
N VAL A 225 -2.24 -20.09 -12.90
CA VAL A 225 -2.07 -19.74 -11.50
C VAL A 225 -1.41 -18.36 -11.35
N SER A 226 -0.35 -18.07 -12.14
CA SER A 226 0.28 -16.74 -12.11
C SER A 226 -0.68 -15.63 -12.52
N LEU A 227 -1.51 -15.86 -13.56
CA LEU A 227 -2.52 -14.89 -13.98
C LEU A 227 -3.59 -14.66 -12.91
N LEU A 228 -4.01 -15.72 -12.22
CA LEU A 228 -4.93 -15.62 -11.08
C LEU A 228 -4.33 -14.77 -9.95
N ILE A 229 -3.06 -14.99 -9.60
CA ILE A 229 -2.37 -14.23 -8.55
C ILE A 229 -2.23 -12.74 -8.96
N VAL A 230 -1.87 -12.46 -10.21
CA VAL A 230 -1.88 -11.08 -10.75
C VAL A 230 -3.26 -10.44 -10.61
N GLY A 231 -4.33 -11.18 -10.92
CA GLY A 231 -5.71 -10.73 -10.72
C GLY A 231 -6.01 -10.40 -9.26
N ILE A 232 -5.59 -11.26 -8.31
CA ILE A 232 -5.78 -11.03 -6.87
C ILE A 232 -5.01 -9.78 -6.43
N ALA A 233 -3.75 -9.61 -6.85
CA ALA A 233 -2.96 -8.42 -6.57
C ALA A 233 -3.61 -7.14 -7.14
N ALA A 234 -4.13 -7.20 -8.37
CA ALA A 234 -4.87 -6.09 -8.97
C ALA A 234 -6.13 -5.73 -8.17
N PHE A 235 -6.89 -6.73 -7.69
CA PHE A 235 -8.06 -6.48 -6.84
C PHE A 235 -7.69 -5.90 -5.46
N ASN A 236 -6.49 -6.14 -4.93
CA ASN A 236 -6.03 -5.49 -3.70
C ASN A 236 -5.88 -3.97 -3.88
N LEU A 237 -5.50 -3.46 -5.08
CA LEU A 237 -5.50 -2.02 -5.36
C LEU A 237 -6.88 -1.38 -5.13
N LEU A 238 -7.99 -2.09 -5.41
CA LEU A 238 -9.33 -1.57 -5.11
C LEU A 238 -9.55 -1.40 -3.61
N LEU A 239 -9.01 -2.31 -2.79
CA LEU A 239 -9.10 -2.19 -1.33
C LEU A 239 -8.28 -1.00 -0.83
N ASP A 240 -7.11 -0.75 -1.44
CA ASP A 240 -6.28 0.41 -1.11
C ASP A 240 -6.99 1.72 -1.47
N PHE A 241 -7.60 1.80 -2.67
CA PHE A 241 -8.36 2.99 -3.08
C PHE A 241 -9.57 3.23 -2.18
N ASP A 242 -10.31 2.17 -1.82
CA ASP A 242 -11.47 2.25 -0.94
C ASP A 242 -11.08 2.68 0.49
N PHE A 243 -9.95 2.18 1.01
CA PHE A 243 -9.38 2.62 2.28
C PHE A 243 -9.04 4.12 2.25
N ILE A 244 -8.38 4.58 1.19
CA ILE A 244 -7.99 6.00 1.01
C ILE A 244 -9.23 6.88 0.92
N GLU A 245 -10.21 6.51 0.07
CA GLU A 245 -11.45 7.28 -0.11
C GLU A 245 -12.23 7.39 1.21
N ARG A 246 -12.37 6.28 1.95
CA ARG A 246 -13.03 6.29 3.26
C ARG A 246 -12.25 7.11 4.27
N GLY A 247 -10.93 6.97 4.33
CA GLY A 247 -10.09 7.74 5.24
C GLY A 247 -10.21 9.25 5.04
N VAL A 248 -10.28 9.70 3.79
CA VAL A 248 -10.52 11.12 3.46
C VAL A 248 -11.92 11.56 3.87
N LYS A 249 -12.96 10.74 3.60
CA LYS A 249 -14.35 11.06 3.96
C LYS A 249 -14.58 11.11 5.47
N GLU A 250 -13.93 10.23 6.21
CA GLU A 250 -14.03 10.17 7.67
C GLU A 250 -13.12 11.20 8.37
N GLY A 251 -12.29 11.93 7.60
CA GLY A 251 -11.39 12.95 8.13
C GLY A 251 -10.28 12.38 9.01
N LEU A 252 -9.71 11.24 8.64
CA LEU A 252 -8.58 10.65 9.36
C LEU A 252 -7.42 11.65 9.50
N PRO A 253 -6.56 11.50 10.53
CA PRO A 253 -5.39 12.36 10.73
C PRO A 253 -4.47 12.39 9.50
N LYS A 254 -3.84 13.52 9.23
CA LYS A 254 -2.95 13.74 8.07
C LYS A 254 -1.83 12.70 7.94
N GLU A 255 -1.37 12.13 9.04
CA GLU A 255 -0.35 11.09 9.07
C GLU A 255 -0.77 9.81 8.32
N MET A 256 -2.09 9.57 8.21
CA MET A 256 -2.65 8.44 7.47
C MET A 256 -2.47 8.56 5.94
N GLU A 257 -2.10 9.74 5.42
CA GLU A 257 -1.71 9.91 4.02
C GLU A 257 -0.52 9.01 3.67
N TRP A 258 0.48 8.96 4.56
CA TRP A 258 1.66 8.11 4.39
C TRP A 258 1.36 6.63 4.56
N PHE A 259 0.41 6.29 5.43
CA PHE A 259 -0.04 4.90 5.58
C PHE A 259 -0.81 4.42 4.35
N GLY A 260 -1.70 5.25 3.79
CA GLY A 260 -2.38 4.96 2.53
C GLY A 260 -1.40 4.80 1.37
N ALA A 261 -0.38 5.68 1.27
CA ALA A 261 0.69 5.58 0.29
C ALA A 261 1.52 4.29 0.49
N PHE A 262 1.84 3.94 1.73
CA PHE A 262 2.55 2.70 2.05
C PHE A 262 1.76 1.47 1.58
N GLY A 263 0.45 1.38 1.84
CA GLY A 263 -0.39 0.29 1.35
C GLY A 263 -0.33 0.16 -0.18
N LEU A 264 -0.49 1.28 -0.91
CA LEU A 264 -0.36 1.30 -2.36
C LEU A 264 1.01 0.79 -2.84
N ILE A 265 2.11 1.19 -2.21
CA ILE A 265 3.45 0.73 -2.59
C ILE A 265 3.60 -0.78 -2.35
N VAL A 266 3.15 -1.31 -1.21
CA VAL A 266 3.17 -2.75 -0.94
C VAL A 266 2.45 -3.53 -2.05
N THR A 267 1.25 -3.10 -2.41
CA THR A 267 0.44 -3.76 -3.43
C THR A 267 1.06 -3.63 -4.82
N LEU A 268 1.63 -2.45 -5.17
CA LEU A 268 2.30 -2.23 -6.46
C LEU A 268 3.58 -3.07 -6.59
N VAL A 269 4.38 -3.19 -5.53
CA VAL A 269 5.57 -4.05 -5.48
C VAL A 269 5.18 -5.51 -5.71
N TRP A 270 4.15 -5.98 -5.01
CA TRP A 270 3.65 -7.34 -5.20
C TRP A 270 3.16 -7.56 -6.65
N LEU A 271 2.31 -6.67 -7.15
CA LEU A 271 1.81 -6.74 -8.53
C LEU A 271 2.94 -6.76 -9.55
N TYR A 272 3.97 -5.92 -9.37
CA TYR A 272 5.14 -5.88 -10.23
C TYR A 272 5.87 -7.22 -10.26
N LEU A 273 6.14 -7.82 -9.10
CA LEU A 273 6.83 -9.11 -9.00
C LEU A 273 6.04 -10.24 -9.67
N GLU A 274 4.72 -10.24 -9.52
CA GLU A 274 3.86 -11.24 -10.17
C GLU A 274 3.83 -11.07 -11.68
N LEU A 275 3.77 -9.82 -12.17
CA LEU A 275 3.84 -9.53 -13.60
C LEU A 275 5.20 -9.89 -14.18
N LEU A 276 6.29 -9.58 -13.48
CA LEU A 276 7.65 -9.95 -13.88
C LEU A 276 7.77 -11.49 -14.01
N ARG A 277 7.24 -12.23 -13.03
CA ARG A 277 7.19 -13.69 -13.06
C ARG A 277 6.34 -14.23 -14.20
N LEU A 278 5.14 -13.67 -14.40
CA LEU A 278 4.24 -14.06 -15.48
C LEU A 278 4.87 -13.83 -16.85
N LEU A 279 5.43 -12.65 -17.09
CA LEU A 279 6.11 -12.30 -18.34
C LEU A 279 7.31 -13.22 -18.60
N SER A 280 8.10 -13.53 -17.57
CA SER A 280 9.22 -14.48 -17.71
C SER A 280 8.76 -15.87 -18.19
N LYS A 281 7.63 -16.37 -17.65
CA LYS A 281 7.04 -17.65 -18.11
C LYS A 281 6.57 -17.60 -19.57
N LEU A 282 5.97 -16.47 -19.95
CA LEU A 282 5.48 -16.29 -21.33
C LEU A 282 6.61 -16.19 -22.35
N GLN A 283 7.75 -15.58 -21.97
CA GLN A 283 8.91 -15.42 -22.86
C GLN A 283 9.76 -16.69 -23.01
N ARG A 284 9.67 -17.61 -22.04
CA ARG A 284 10.38 -18.90 -22.09
C ARG A 284 9.61 -20.00 -22.81
N ARG A 285 8.38 -19.73 -23.24
CA ARG A 285 7.52 -20.67 -23.97
C ARG A 285 7.71 -20.54 -25.48
#